data_d803dd42c3f395e73831021c0b0cd311
#
_entry.id   d803dd42c3f395e73831021c0b0cd311
#
_cell.length_a   1.000
_cell.length_b   1.000
_cell.length_c   1.000
_cell.angle_alpha   90.00
_cell.angle_beta   90.00
_cell.angle_gamma   90.00
#
_symmetry.space_group_name_H-M   'P 1'
#
loop_
_entity.id
_entity.type
_entity.pdbx_description
1 polymer ?
#
loop_
_entity_poly.entity_id
_entity_poly.type
_entity_poly.pdbx_seq_one_letter_code
_entity_poly.pdbx_strand_id
1 'polypeptide(L)'
;MIETERLVLRPPQQEDVPFLHELHCDPVAMEFLGGVHPDCADGDWVVNMWAERWRQNGCGPFSVLRREDGRWLGRSGLLIWDRRSWTKTTYVEAGEHAQPELGWAFVREHWGSGYATEAARAVREWAYVEHGVERLVSVIAPPNVRSARLAERLGCTAGETVTLVDTGPAVVWEHPR
;
A
#
# COMPACT_ATOMS: atom_id res chain seq x y z
N MET A 1 10.34 4.98 10.64
CA MET A 1 10.41 6.08 9.66
C MET A 1 11.44 5.68 8.61
N ILE A 2 11.15 5.88 7.33
CA ILE A 2 12.05 5.57 6.21
C ILE A 2 12.34 6.87 5.48
N GLU A 3 13.61 7.13 5.17
CA GLU A 3 14.02 8.29 4.36
C GLU A 3 14.68 7.82 3.08
N THR A 4 14.39 8.53 1.99
CA THR A 4 14.99 8.33 0.68
C THR A 4 15.59 9.64 0.17
N GLU A 5 16.05 9.68 -1.08
CA GLU A 5 16.55 10.90 -1.70
C GLU A 5 15.49 12.03 -1.69
N ARG A 6 14.24 11.71 -2.05
CA ARG A 6 13.17 12.71 -2.23
C ARG A 6 11.99 12.56 -1.26
N LEU A 7 11.93 11.47 -0.47
CA LEU A 7 10.75 11.13 0.33
C LEU A 7 11.08 10.92 1.80
N VAL A 8 10.08 11.20 2.64
CA VAL A 8 9.97 10.76 4.03
C VAL A 8 8.71 9.92 4.16
N LEU A 9 8.85 8.69 4.67
CA LEU A 9 7.73 7.78 4.92
C LEU A 9 7.61 7.58 6.44
N ARG A 10 6.45 7.89 6.99
CA ARG A 10 6.14 7.73 8.42
C ARG A 10 4.75 7.11 8.62
N PRO A 11 4.49 6.47 9.77
CA PRO A 11 3.12 6.10 10.10
C PRO A 11 2.18 7.31 9.98
N PRO A 12 0.91 7.09 9.58
CA PRO A 12 -0.06 8.16 9.43
C PRO A 12 -0.29 8.90 10.75
N GLN A 13 -0.54 10.18 10.64
CA GLN A 13 -0.83 11.09 11.75
C GLN A 13 -2.14 11.85 11.51
N GLN A 14 -2.69 12.46 12.55
CA GLN A 14 -3.95 13.19 12.45
C GLN A 14 -3.91 14.33 11.42
N GLU A 15 -2.76 14.94 11.24
CA GLU A 15 -2.53 16.00 10.25
C GLU A 15 -2.65 15.51 8.79
N ASP A 16 -2.60 14.19 8.55
CA ASP A 16 -2.74 13.60 7.21
C ASP A 16 -4.21 13.45 6.77
N VAL A 17 -5.16 13.62 7.70
CA VAL A 17 -6.61 13.42 7.45
C VAL A 17 -7.12 14.13 6.20
N PRO A 18 -6.83 15.43 5.94
CA PRO A 18 -7.34 16.11 4.75
C PRO A 18 -6.85 15.48 3.45
N PHE A 19 -5.61 15.01 3.42
CA PHE A 19 -4.98 14.42 2.24
C PHE A 19 -5.45 12.98 2.01
N LEU A 20 -5.66 12.24 3.08
CA LEU A 20 -6.24 10.90 3.03
C LEU A 20 -7.69 10.95 2.53
N HIS A 21 -8.46 11.93 2.99
CA HIS A 21 -9.79 12.20 2.47
C HIS A 21 -9.75 12.49 0.96
N GLU A 22 -8.87 13.40 0.50
CA GLU A 22 -8.70 13.71 -0.92
C GLU A 22 -8.40 12.44 -1.73
N LEU A 23 -7.43 11.62 -1.29
CA LEU A 23 -7.06 10.39 -1.98
C LEU A 23 -8.21 9.37 -2.02
N HIS A 24 -8.85 9.12 -0.87
CA HIS A 24 -9.87 8.07 -0.74
C HIS A 24 -11.22 8.45 -1.34
N CYS A 25 -11.50 9.73 -1.55
CA CYS A 25 -12.68 10.23 -2.26
C CYS A 25 -12.44 10.44 -3.77
N ASP A 26 -11.22 10.27 -4.26
CA ASP A 26 -10.95 10.34 -5.70
C ASP A 26 -11.31 9.02 -6.41
N PRO A 27 -12.39 8.98 -7.23
CA PRO A 27 -12.82 7.75 -7.88
C PRO A 27 -11.79 7.18 -8.86
N VAL A 28 -10.91 8.01 -9.44
CA VAL A 28 -9.87 7.55 -10.36
C VAL A 28 -8.69 6.95 -9.59
N ALA A 29 -8.32 7.53 -8.46
CA ALA A 29 -7.26 6.97 -7.61
C ALA A 29 -7.71 5.65 -6.96
N MET A 30 -8.99 5.55 -6.59
CA MET A 30 -9.56 4.39 -5.90
C MET A 30 -10.14 3.33 -6.83
N GLU A 31 -10.15 3.52 -8.15
CA GLU A 31 -10.76 2.62 -9.15
C GLU A 31 -10.43 1.14 -8.93
N PHE A 32 -9.18 0.83 -8.60
CA PHE A 32 -8.69 -0.54 -8.40
C PHE A 32 -8.38 -0.87 -6.92
N LEU A 33 -8.83 -0.04 -5.99
CA LEU A 33 -8.56 -0.18 -4.55
C LEU A 33 -9.83 -0.41 -3.73
N GLY A 34 -10.90 -0.86 -4.38
CA GLY A 34 -12.21 -1.10 -3.77
C GLY A 34 -13.22 0.03 -4.03
N GLY A 35 -12.85 1.01 -4.87
CA GLY A 35 -13.69 2.17 -5.14
C GLY A 35 -13.67 3.21 -4.01
N VAL A 36 -14.49 4.25 -4.17
CA VAL A 36 -14.69 5.28 -3.14
C VAL A 36 -15.50 4.68 -1.99
N HIS A 37 -14.94 4.72 -0.78
CA HIS A 37 -15.66 4.23 0.39
C HIS A 37 -16.78 5.20 0.78
N PRO A 38 -17.97 4.72 1.23
CA PRO A 38 -19.06 5.60 1.66
C PRO A 38 -18.64 6.63 2.72
N ASP A 39 -17.77 6.22 3.64
CA ASP A 39 -17.25 7.06 4.72
C ASP A 39 -15.98 7.82 4.33
N CYS A 40 -15.67 7.95 3.03
CA CYS A 40 -14.46 8.64 2.60
C CYS A 40 -14.42 10.10 3.07
N ALA A 41 -15.58 10.71 3.33
CA ALA A 41 -15.70 12.06 3.89
C ALA A 41 -15.30 12.15 5.38
N ASP A 42 -15.25 11.03 6.09
CA ASP A 42 -14.70 10.94 7.44
C ASP A 42 -13.22 10.55 7.38
N GLY A 43 -12.35 11.55 7.25
CA GLY A 43 -10.90 11.32 7.17
C GLY A 43 -10.31 10.68 8.43
N ASP A 44 -10.93 10.87 9.59
CA ASP A 44 -10.50 10.25 10.84
C ASP A 44 -10.63 8.73 10.79
N TRP A 45 -11.65 8.21 10.10
CA TRP A 45 -11.80 6.78 9.89
C TRP A 45 -10.57 6.13 9.25
N VAL A 46 -10.02 6.72 8.20
CA VAL A 46 -8.84 6.17 7.48
C VAL A 46 -7.60 6.18 8.38
N VAL A 47 -7.34 7.29 9.06
CA VAL A 47 -6.18 7.40 9.97
C VAL A 47 -6.29 6.38 11.09
N ASN A 48 -7.45 6.26 11.72
CA ASN A 48 -7.68 5.31 12.80
C ASN A 48 -7.54 3.86 12.32
N MET A 49 -8.07 3.52 11.14
CA MET A 49 -7.92 2.19 10.55
C MET A 49 -6.43 1.85 10.31
N TRP A 50 -5.63 2.80 9.82
CA TRP A 50 -4.21 2.56 9.57
C TRP A 50 -3.39 2.51 10.86
N ALA A 51 -3.68 3.37 11.83
CA ALA A 51 -3.06 3.31 13.15
C ALA A 51 -3.32 1.97 13.83
N GLU A 52 -4.54 1.44 13.71
CA GLU A 52 -4.87 0.12 14.23
C GLU A 52 -4.08 -1.01 13.55
N ARG A 53 -3.87 -0.94 12.23
CA ARG A 53 -3.00 -1.92 11.52
C ARG A 53 -1.57 -1.88 12.02
N TRP A 54 -1.02 -0.69 12.24
CA TRP A 54 0.30 -0.51 12.82
C TRP A 54 0.38 -1.12 14.24
N ARG A 55 -0.65 -0.90 15.05
CA ARG A 55 -0.72 -1.45 16.41
C ARG A 55 -0.78 -2.98 16.42
N GLN A 56 -1.56 -3.57 15.52
CA GLN A 56 -1.77 -5.02 15.46
C GLN A 56 -0.61 -5.79 14.83
N ASN A 57 -0.01 -5.23 13.79
CA ASN A 57 0.94 -5.96 12.94
C ASN A 57 2.39 -5.45 13.07
N GLY A 58 2.64 -4.33 13.79
CA GLY A 58 3.94 -3.66 13.76
C GLY A 58 4.29 -3.06 12.39
N CYS A 59 3.36 -3.13 11.44
CA CYS A 59 3.47 -2.58 10.09
C CYS A 59 2.12 -2.15 9.55
N GLY A 60 2.14 -1.29 8.53
CA GLY A 60 0.93 -0.77 7.89
C GLY A 60 1.28 0.16 6.74
N PRO A 61 0.30 0.88 6.19
CA PRO A 61 0.56 1.96 5.26
C PRO A 61 1.35 3.10 5.93
N PHE A 62 2.37 3.60 5.25
CA PHE A 62 3.04 4.85 5.57
C PHE A 62 2.38 5.99 4.82
N SER A 63 2.28 7.15 5.42
CA SER A 63 2.16 8.43 4.70
C SER A 63 3.48 8.72 4.00
N VAL A 64 3.40 9.09 2.73
CA VAL A 64 4.56 9.44 1.91
C VAL A 64 4.58 10.94 1.70
N LEU A 65 5.61 11.60 2.21
CA LEU A 65 5.78 13.04 2.12
C LEU A 65 6.99 13.37 1.24
N ARG A 66 6.90 14.46 0.49
CA ARG A 66 8.05 15.01 -0.24
C ARG A 66 9.01 15.66 0.76
N ARG A 67 10.28 15.28 0.71
CA ARG A 67 11.30 15.73 1.67
C ARG A 67 11.57 17.22 1.61
N GLU A 68 11.49 17.81 0.41
CA GLU A 68 11.81 19.21 0.16
C GLU A 68 10.90 20.19 0.89
N ASP A 69 9.59 19.91 0.94
CA ASP A 69 8.58 20.84 1.44
C ASP A 69 7.55 20.22 2.39
N GLY A 70 7.70 18.92 2.71
CA GLY A 70 6.78 18.20 3.57
C GLY A 70 5.41 17.89 2.94
N ARG A 71 5.23 18.13 1.63
CA ARG A 71 3.95 17.88 0.96
C ARG A 71 3.58 16.41 0.97
N TRP A 72 2.37 16.11 1.40
CA TRP A 72 1.83 14.76 1.35
C TRP A 72 1.54 14.34 -0.09
N LEU A 73 2.05 13.19 -0.51
CA LEU A 73 1.98 12.71 -1.90
C LEU A 73 1.07 11.51 -2.07
N GLY A 74 0.92 10.70 -1.02
CA GLY A 74 0.22 9.45 -1.10
C GLY A 74 0.57 8.49 0.04
N ARG A 75 0.34 7.22 -0.20
CA ARG A 75 0.69 6.15 0.74
C ARG A 75 1.43 5.01 0.06
N SER A 76 2.30 4.33 0.81
CA SER A 76 2.86 3.03 0.44
C SER A 76 3.13 2.24 1.72
N GLY A 77 2.92 0.94 1.73
CA GLY A 77 3.13 0.16 2.96
C GLY A 77 2.55 -1.24 2.88
N LEU A 78 2.55 -1.92 4.02
CA LEU A 78 2.16 -3.32 4.11
C LEU A 78 0.71 -3.48 4.54
N LEU A 79 0.03 -4.44 3.90
CA LEU A 79 -1.21 -5.05 4.34
C LEU A 79 -0.96 -6.55 4.54
N ILE A 80 -1.72 -7.17 5.44
CA ILE A 80 -1.61 -8.60 5.68
C ILE A 80 -2.87 -9.29 5.16
N TRP A 81 -2.66 -10.33 4.37
CA TRP A 81 -3.69 -11.19 3.82
C TRP A 81 -3.57 -12.61 4.41
N ASP A 82 -4.68 -13.29 4.55
CA ASP A 82 -4.68 -14.76 4.68
C ASP A 82 -4.59 -15.35 3.27
N ARG A 83 -3.47 -16.01 2.93
CA ARG A 83 -3.22 -16.55 1.57
C ARG A 83 -4.19 -17.66 1.14
N ARG A 84 -5.00 -18.22 2.06
CA ARG A 84 -6.00 -19.24 1.73
C ARG A 84 -7.28 -18.62 1.20
N SER A 85 -7.70 -17.51 1.77
CA SER A 85 -8.98 -16.84 1.47
C SER A 85 -8.81 -15.53 0.72
N TRP A 86 -7.61 -14.96 0.71
CA TRP A 86 -7.31 -13.63 0.21
C TRP A 86 -8.20 -12.55 0.83
N THR A 87 -8.40 -12.67 2.13
CA THR A 87 -9.06 -11.66 2.97
C THR A 87 -8.02 -10.93 3.81
N LYS A 88 -8.26 -9.63 4.05
CA LYS A 88 -7.41 -8.81 4.92
C LYS A 88 -7.50 -9.30 6.36
N THR A 89 -6.36 -9.40 7.03
CA THR A 89 -6.23 -10.00 8.37
C THR A 89 -5.05 -9.41 9.14
N THR A 90 -4.65 -10.07 10.22
CA THR A 90 -3.44 -9.76 11.00
C THR A 90 -2.47 -10.93 10.98
N TYR A 91 -1.20 -10.70 11.35
CA TYR A 91 -0.23 -11.79 11.52
C TYR A 91 -0.69 -12.81 12.55
N VAL A 92 -1.33 -12.35 13.62
CA VAL A 92 -1.80 -13.24 14.71
C VAL A 92 -2.92 -14.15 14.23
N GLU A 93 -3.89 -13.60 13.49
CA GLU A 93 -5.06 -14.37 13.00
C GLU A 93 -4.69 -15.34 11.89
N ALA A 94 -3.86 -14.92 10.95
CA ALA A 94 -3.47 -15.76 9.81
C ALA A 94 -2.38 -16.79 10.17
N GLY A 95 -1.55 -16.50 11.18
CA GLY A 95 -0.44 -17.37 11.57
C GLY A 95 0.52 -17.63 10.40
N GLU A 96 0.81 -18.91 10.14
CA GLU A 96 1.67 -19.35 9.02
C GLU A 96 1.09 -19.02 7.61
N HIS A 97 -0.19 -18.66 7.53
CA HIS A 97 -0.85 -18.29 6.29
C HIS A 97 -0.82 -16.80 6.02
N ALA A 98 -0.18 -16.01 6.90
CA ALA A 98 -0.02 -14.57 6.70
C ALA A 98 0.81 -14.27 5.45
N GLN A 99 0.25 -13.45 4.58
CA GLN A 99 0.91 -12.99 3.36
C GLN A 99 1.01 -11.48 3.37
N PRO A 100 2.21 -10.92 3.65
CA PRO A 100 2.45 -9.50 3.51
C PRO A 100 2.32 -9.06 2.04
N GLU A 101 1.60 -7.98 1.84
CA GLU A 101 1.41 -7.32 0.55
C GLU A 101 1.93 -5.90 0.61
N LEU A 102 2.72 -5.51 -0.35
CA LEU A 102 3.15 -4.13 -0.57
C LEU A 102 2.17 -3.43 -1.51
N GLY A 103 1.43 -2.46 -0.96
CA GLY A 103 0.51 -1.61 -1.70
C GLY A 103 0.99 -0.18 -1.83
N TRP A 104 0.43 0.56 -2.80
CA TRP A 104 0.67 1.99 -3.03
C TRP A 104 -0.56 2.68 -3.59
N ALA A 105 -0.72 3.96 -3.23
CA ALA A 105 -1.69 4.86 -3.84
C ALA A 105 -1.18 6.31 -3.68
N PHE A 106 -1.26 7.09 -4.75
CA PHE A 106 -0.76 8.47 -4.79
C PHE A 106 -1.83 9.39 -5.37
N VAL A 107 -1.85 10.62 -4.89
CA VAL A 107 -2.67 11.69 -5.46
C VAL A 107 -2.30 11.90 -6.91
N ARG A 108 -3.30 12.07 -7.77
CA ARG A 108 -3.12 12.08 -9.25
C ARG A 108 -2.11 13.09 -9.76
N GLU A 109 -2.05 14.26 -9.16
CA GLU A 109 -1.11 15.31 -9.56
C GLU A 109 0.37 14.90 -9.42
N HIS A 110 0.66 13.84 -8.64
CA HIS A 110 2.00 13.33 -8.41
C HIS A 110 2.34 12.09 -9.25
N TRP A 111 1.40 11.62 -10.09
CA TRP A 111 1.66 10.49 -10.97
C TRP A 111 2.71 10.83 -12.03
N GLY A 112 3.43 9.82 -12.50
CA GLY A 112 4.49 9.99 -13.50
C GLY A 112 5.82 10.54 -12.97
N SER A 113 5.88 11.04 -11.74
CA SER A 113 7.08 11.64 -11.13
C SER A 113 8.06 10.64 -10.50
N GLY A 114 7.71 9.34 -10.53
CA GLY A 114 8.56 8.27 -9.98
C GLY A 114 8.45 8.06 -8.47
N TYR A 115 7.71 8.89 -7.74
CA TYR A 115 7.57 8.81 -6.29
C TYR A 115 7.02 7.45 -5.81
N ALA A 116 6.02 6.90 -6.49
CA ALA A 116 5.45 5.61 -6.13
C ALA A 116 6.49 4.47 -6.24
N THR A 117 7.35 4.50 -7.25
CA THR A 117 8.42 3.50 -7.44
C THR A 117 9.51 3.65 -6.36
N GLU A 118 9.88 4.89 -6.02
CA GLU A 118 10.85 5.19 -4.97
C GLU A 118 10.35 4.74 -3.60
N ALA A 119 9.11 5.11 -3.24
CA ALA A 119 8.47 4.71 -2.00
C ALA A 119 8.33 3.19 -1.88
N ALA A 120 7.82 2.53 -2.91
CA ALA A 120 7.63 1.08 -2.90
C ALA A 120 8.96 0.31 -2.78
N ARG A 121 10.04 0.80 -3.41
CA ARG A 121 11.38 0.22 -3.26
C ARG A 121 11.87 0.34 -1.82
N ALA A 122 11.74 1.51 -1.22
CA ALA A 122 12.15 1.76 0.15
C ALA A 122 11.35 0.92 1.18
N VAL A 123 10.03 0.81 0.98
CA VAL A 123 9.19 -0.05 1.83
C VAL A 123 9.54 -1.53 1.66
N ARG A 124 9.83 -1.98 0.43
CA ARG A 124 10.26 -3.37 0.20
C ARG A 124 11.56 -3.69 0.95
N GLU A 125 12.55 -2.82 0.86
CA GLU A 125 13.82 -2.98 1.56
C GLU A 125 13.61 -3.02 3.08
N TRP A 126 12.84 -2.09 3.61
CA TRP A 126 12.45 -2.06 5.03
C TRP A 126 11.72 -3.35 5.45
N ALA A 127 10.80 -3.85 4.62
CA ALA A 127 10.05 -5.07 4.91
C ALA A 127 10.97 -6.29 5.04
N TYR A 128 11.96 -6.44 4.16
CA TYR A 128 12.90 -7.54 4.19
C TYR A 128 13.93 -7.41 5.31
N VAL A 129 14.51 -6.23 5.49
CA VAL A 129 15.66 -6.03 6.40
C VAL A 129 15.21 -5.81 7.84
N GLU A 130 14.25 -4.94 8.06
CA GLU A 130 13.87 -4.53 9.41
C GLU A 130 12.63 -5.25 9.93
N HIS A 131 11.71 -5.64 9.06
CA HIS A 131 10.48 -6.32 9.47
C HIS A 131 10.53 -7.85 9.27
N GLY A 132 11.61 -8.36 8.69
CA GLY A 132 11.86 -9.81 8.58
C GLY A 132 10.90 -10.56 7.65
N VAL A 133 10.28 -9.87 6.71
CA VAL A 133 9.38 -10.49 5.72
C VAL A 133 10.17 -11.47 4.86
N GLU A 134 9.70 -12.71 4.76
CA GLU A 134 10.35 -13.73 3.94
C GLU A 134 9.86 -13.71 2.48
N ARG A 135 8.56 -13.52 2.29
CA ARG A 135 7.89 -13.44 0.98
C ARG A 135 7.01 -12.20 0.94
N LEU A 136 7.24 -11.34 -0.04
CA LEU A 136 6.48 -10.11 -0.26
C LEU A 136 5.80 -10.16 -1.62
N VAL A 137 4.53 -9.77 -1.69
CA VAL A 137 3.78 -9.70 -2.93
C VAL A 137 3.14 -8.32 -3.10
N SER A 138 2.71 -8.01 -4.32
CA SER A 138 1.68 -6.99 -4.60
C SER A 138 0.52 -7.65 -5.31
N VAL A 139 -0.71 -7.24 -4.99
CA VAL A 139 -1.93 -7.83 -5.55
C VAL A 139 -2.59 -6.78 -6.44
N ILE A 140 -2.58 -7.01 -7.77
CA ILE A 140 -2.92 -5.99 -8.76
C ILE A 140 -4.04 -6.48 -9.67
N ALA A 141 -5.13 -5.72 -9.74
CA ALA A 141 -6.22 -5.99 -10.68
C ALA A 141 -5.71 -5.96 -12.13
N PRO A 142 -6.07 -6.94 -13.00
CA PRO A 142 -5.56 -7.03 -14.38
C PRO A 142 -5.70 -5.74 -15.20
N PRO A 143 -6.79 -4.94 -15.09
CA PRO A 143 -6.91 -3.69 -15.82
C PRO A 143 -6.01 -2.57 -15.30
N ASN A 144 -5.42 -2.71 -14.09
CA ASN A 144 -4.55 -1.69 -13.50
C ASN A 144 -3.13 -1.72 -14.09
N VAL A 145 -3.03 -1.36 -15.37
CA VAL A 145 -1.77 -1.34 -16.12
C VAL A 145 -0.70 -0.44 -15.49
N ARG A 146 -1.12 0.64 -14.79
CA ARG A 146 -0.18 1.55 -14.10
C ARG A 146 0.55 0.86 -12.97
N SER A 147 -0.18 0.14 -12.12
CA SER A 147 0.42 -0.61 -11.02
C SER A 147 1.23 -1.81 -11.54
N ALA A 148 0.78 -2.51 -12.58
CA ALA A 148 1.52 -3.60 -13.20
C ALA A 148 2.91 -3.12 -13.71
N ARG A 149 2.95 -1.99 -14.43
CA ARG A 149 4.22 -1.38 -14.88
C ARG A 149 5.12 -0.93 -13.73
N LEU A 150 4.54 -0.54 -12.59
CA LEU A 150 5.35 -0.24 -11.40
C LEU A 150 5.94 -1.52 -10.82
N ALA A 151 5.16 -2.59 -10.68
CA ALA A 151 5.65 -3.89 -10.24
C ALA A 151 6.79 -4.42 -11.15
N GLU A 152 6.65 -4.31 -12.47
CA GLU A 152 7.70 -4.65 -13.43
C GLU A 152 9.00 -3.84 -13.20
N ARG A 153 8.89 -2.51 -12.97
CA ARG A 153 10.07 -1.67 -12.66
C ARG A 153 10.73 -2.01 -11.32
N LEU A 154 9.98 -2.60 -10.40
CA LEU A 154 10.52 -3.15 -9.16
C LEU A 154 11.16 -4.54 -9.34
N GLY A 155 11.07 -5.12 -10.53
CA GLY A 155 11.57 -6.46 -10.83
C GLY A 155 10.65 -7.58 -10.34
N CYS A 156 9.38 -7.28 -10.07
CA CYS A 156 8.42 -8.29 -9.64
C CYS A 156 8.06 -9.24 -10.79
N THR A 157 7.75 -10.48 -10.43
CA THR A 157 7.30 -11.51 -11.37
C THR A 157 5.81 -11.75 -11.18
N ALA A 158 5.04 -11.70 -12.28
CA ALA A 158 3.62 -12.02 -12.25
C ALA A 158 3.42 -13.53 -12.02
N GLY A 159 2.58 -13.87 -11.06
CA GLY A 159 2.25 -15.23 -10.69
C GLY A 159 0.78 -15.57 -10.94
N GLU A 160 0.16 -16.26 -9.98
CA GLU A 160 -1.23 -16.72 -10.06
C GLU A 160 -2.24 -15.57 -10.03
N THR A 161 -3.44 -15.85 -10.52
CA THR A 161 -4.61 -14.98 -10.36
C THR A 161 -5.45 -15.48 -9.21
N VAL A 162 -5.80 -14.56 -8.29
CA VAL A 162 -6.64 -14.81 -7.13
C VAL A 162 -7.90 -13.96 -7.21
N THR A 163 -8.90 -14.27 -6.39
CA THR A 163 -10.12 -13.46 -6.30
C THR A 163 -10.18 -12.79 -4.93
N LEU A 164 -10.13 -11.47 -4.91
CA LEU A 164 -10.32 -10.67 -3.71
C LEU A 164 -11.81 -10.43 -3.49
N VAL A 165 -12.26 -10.48 -2.24
CA VAL A 165 -13.68 -10.31 -1.88
C VAL A 165 -14.18 -8.91 -2.31
N ASP A 166 -13.37 -7.88 -2.08
CA ASP A 166 -13.79 -6.49 -2.27
C ASP A 166 -13.59 -5.98 -3.71
N THR A 167 -12.63 -6.55 -4.47
CA THR A 167 -12.17 -5.98 -5.74
C THR A 167 -12.16 -6.96 -6.91
N GLY A 168 -12.51 -8.23 -6.67
CA GLY A 168 -12.57 -9.26 -7.70
C GLY A 168 -11.19 -9.81 -8.11
N PRO A 169 -10.99 -10.16 -9.39
CA PRO A 169 -9.77 -10.81 -9.87
C PRO A 169 -8.53 -9.92 -9.71
N ALA A 170 -7.43 -10.51 -9.23
CA ALA A 170 -6.15 -9.83 -9.10
C ALA A 170 -4.98 -10.78 -9.36
N VAL A 171 -3.92 -10.29 -9.98
CA VAL A 171 -2.68 -11.01 -10.21
C VAL A 171 -1.76 -10.79 -9.01
N VAL A 172 -1.19 -11.86 -8.49
CA VAL A 172 -0.17 -11.82 -7.43
C VAL A 172 1.19 -11.59 -8.09
N TRP A 173 1.85 -10.49 -7.73
CA TRP A 173 3.18 -10.13 -8.21
C TRP A 173 4.19 -10.35 -7.10
N GLU A 174 5.14 -11.26 -7.32
CA GLU A 174 6.19 -11.58 -6.34
C GLU A 174 7.35 -10.59 -6.44
N HIS A 175 7.75 -10.02 -5.31
CA HIS A 175 8.90 -9.14 -5.23
C HIS A 175 10.20 -9.93 -5.15
N PRO A 176 11.25 -9.52 -5.89
CA PRO A 176 12.58 -10.10 -5.71
C PRO A 176 13.14 -9.70 -4.34
N ARG A 177 13.96 -10.59 -3.76
CA ARG A 177 14.78 -10.30 -2.58
C ARG A 177 15.98 -9.44 -2.92
#